data_dca6b855ed6aa96e66aca34702e35988
#
_entry.id   dca6b855ed6aa96e66aca34702e35988
#
_cell.length_a   1.000
_cell.length_b   1.000
_cell.length_c   1.000
_cell.angle_alpha   90.00
_cell.angle_beta   90.00
_cell.angle_gamma   90.00
#
_symmetry.space_group_name_H-M   'P 1'
#
loop_
_entity.id
_entity.type
_entity.pdbx_description
1 polymer ?
#
loop_
_entity_poly.entity_id
_entity_poly.type
_entity_poly.pdbx_seq_one_letter_code
_entity_poly.pdbx_strand_id
1 'polypeptide(L)'
;MKPRVCISTTLLIGFLLLITIPQLSLGDRSNAYYEAKRREMVATQIDARSVKDGRIGVKDKQVLEAMSRTLRHEFVPTHLKSRAYFDSPLPIGYDQTISQPYIVAYMTESLKLKKEHKVLEVGTGS
;
A
#
# COMPACT_ATOMS: atom_id res chain seq x y z
N MET A 1 -38.73 -71.57 3.23
CA MET A 1 -38.93 -70.21 2.70
C MET A 1 -37.83 -69.30 3.28
N LYS A 2 -36.88 -68.81 2.46
CA LYS A 2 -35.85 -67.89 2.90
C LYS A 2 -36.23 -66.48 2.48
N PRO A 3 -36.16 -65.45 3.33
CA PRO A 3 -36.44 -64.08 2.94
C PRO A 3 -35.30 -63.51 2.10
N ARG A 4 -35.64 -62.91 0.96
CA ARG A 4 -34.71 -62.14 0.11
C ARG A 4 -34.54 -60.74 0.71
N VAL A 5 -33.31 -60.43 1.08
CA VAL A 5 -32.92 -59.06 1.47
C VAL A 5 -32.66 -58.25 0.20
N CYS A 6 -33.44 -57.20 -0.04
CA CYS A 6 -33.23 -56.26 -1.13
C CYS A 6 -32.30 -55.16 -0.62
N ILE A 7 -31.07 -55.13 -1.14
CA ILE A 7 -30.10 -54.07 -0.84
C ILE A 7 -30.35 -52.91 -1.83
N SER A 8 -30.94 -51.83 -1.36
CA SER A 8 -31.06 -50.59 -2.13
C SER A 8 -29.73 -49.86 -2.11
N THR A 9 -29.06 -49.83 -3.25
CA THR A 9 -27.87 -49.01 -3.46
C THR A 9 -28.25 -47.55 -3.70
N THR A 10 -28.26 -46.78 -2.63
CA THR A 10 -28.41 -45.31 -2.73
C THR A 10 -27.09 -44.73 -3.23
N LEU A 11 -27.08 -44.31 -4.49
CA LEU A 11 -25.97 -43.58 -5.10
C LEU A 11 -25.88 -42.18 -4.47
N LEU A 12 -24.92 -42.00 -3.55
CA LEU A 12 -24.53 -40.68 -3.07
C LEU A 12 -23.73 -39.96 -4.18
N ILE A 13 -24.42 -39.16 -4.98
CA ILE A 13 -23.77 -38.20 -5.90
C ILE A 13 -23.23 -37.07 -5.05
N GLY A 14 -21.96 -37.16 -4.65
CA GLY A 14 -21.24 -36.08 -4.01
C GLY A 14 -21.04 -34.93 -5.00
N PHE A 15 -21.84 -33.87 -4.87
CA PHE A 15 -21.67 -32.64 -5.63
C PHE A 15 -20.42 -31.93 -5.08
N LEU A 16 -19.26 -32.20 -5.70
CA LEU A 16 -18.01 -31.52 -5.39
C LEU A 16 -18.13 -30.08 -5.94
N LEU A 17 -18.52 -29.14 -5.09
CA LEU A 17 -18.52 -27.73 -5.41
C LEU A 17 -17.05 -27.30 -5.55
N LEU A 18 -16.53 -27.29 -6.77
CA LEU A 18 -15.24 -26.67 -7.11
C LEU A 18 -15.37 -25.16 -6.92
N ILE A 19 -15.08 -24.69 -5.71
CA ILE A 19 -14.90 -23.27 -5.45
C ILE A 19 -13.63 -22.86 -6.20
N THR A 20 -13.79 -22.29 -7.38
CA THR A 20 -12.70 -21.65 -8.13
C THR A 20 -12.31 -20.38 -7.38
N ILE A 21 -11.31 -20.48 -6.51
CA ILE A 21 -10.68 -19.30 -5.91
C ILE A 21 -9.94 -18.59 -7.05
N PRO A 22 -10.27 -17.34 -7.39
CA PRO A 22 -9.55 -16.62 -8.43
C PRO A 22 -8.07 -16.52 -8.01
N GLN A 23 -7.19 -17.09 -8.82
CA GLN A 23 -5.75 -17.00 -8.63
C GLN A 23 -5.32 -15.57 -8.97
N LEU A 24 -4.99 -14.78 -7.95
CA LEU A 24 -4.44 -13.44 -8.14
C LEU A 24 -3.11 -13.53 -8.89
N SER A 25 -2.95 -12.73 -9.95
CA SER A 25 -1.69 -12.68 -10.70
C SER A 25 -0.53 -12.20 -9.80
N LEU A 26 0.72 -12.50 -10.15
CA LEU A 26 1.90 -12.01 -9.42
C LEU A 26 1.93 -10.47 -9.39
N GLY A 27 1.52 -9.82 -10.49
CA GLY A 27 1.39 -8.36 -10.56
C GLY A 27 0.36 -7.81 -9.58
N ASP A 28 -0.81 -8.45 -9.47
CA ASP A 28 -1.86 -8.03 -8.54
C ASP A 28 -1.43 -8.19 -7.08
N ARG A 29 -0.69 -9.25 -6.77
CA ARG A 29 -0.13 -9.47 -5.42
C ARG A 29 0.90 -8.40 -5.05
N SER A 30 1.77 -8.02 -6.00
CA SER A 30 2.74 -6.95 -5.82
C SER A 30 2.06 -5.61 -5.58
N ASN A 31 1.06 -5.27 -6.39
CA ASN A 31 0.29 -4.04 -6.25
C ASN A 31 -0.45 -3.97 -4.91
N ALA A 32 -1.11 -5.06 -4.50
CA ALA A 32 -1.80 -5.14 -3.21
C ALA A 32 -0.83 -4.99 -2.02
N TYR A 33 0.37 -5.58 -2.12
CA TYR A 33 1.41 -5.43 -1.10
C TYR A 33 1.83 -3.96 -0.93
N TYR A 34 2.17 -3.28 -2.03
CA TYR A 34 2.59 -1.89 -1.95
C TYR A 34 1.45 -0.95 -1.56
N GLU A 35 0.21 -1.24 -1.95
CA GLU A 35 -0.95 -0.50 -1.50
C GLU A 35 -1.14 -0.59 0.02
N ALA A 36 -1.04 -1.79 0.59
CA ALA A 36 -1.09 -1.99 2.03
C ALA A 36 0.02 -1.21 2.74
N LYS A 37 1.25 -1.23 2.21
CA LYS A 37 2.39 -0.49 2.77
C LYS A 37 2.20 1.03 2.71
N ARG A 38 1.62 1.57 1.64
CA ARG A 38 1.28 2.99 1.56
C ARG A 38 0.26 3.40 2.62
N ARG A 39 -0.81 2.62 2.78
CA ARG A 39 -1.83 2.89 3.80
C ARG A 39 -1.26 2.83 5.21
N GLU A 40 -0.45 1.81 5.49
CA GLU A 40 0.26 1.67 6.77
C GLU A 40 1.16 2.89 7.04
N MET A 41 1.98 3.31 6.06
CA MET A 41 2.85 4.50 6.16
C MET A 41 2.04 5.76 6.51
N VAL A 42 0.95 6.03 5.80
CA VAL A 42 0.12 7.20 6.09
C VAL A 42 -0.48 7.11 7.48
N ALA A 43 -1.06 5.96 7.83
CA ALA A 43 -1.77 5.78 9.09
C ALA A 43 -0.86 5.79 10.32
N THR A 44 0.40 5.37 10.21
CA THR A 44 1.28 5.20 11.38
C THR A 44 2.39 6.24 11.48
N GLN A 45 2.79 6.84 10.36
CA GLN A 45 3.98 7.70 10.30
C GLN A 45 3.65 9.16 10.00
N ILE A 46 2.50 9.46 9.40
CA ILE A 46 2.19 10.78 8.83
C ILE A 46 0.98 11.42 9.48
N ASP A 47 -0.13 10.70 9.61
CA ASP A 47 -1.40 11.22 10.13
C ASP A 47 -1.27 11.72 11.57
N ALA A 48 -1.67 12.97 11.82
CA ALA A 48 -1.63 13.61 13.14
C ALA A 48 -2.36 12.83 14.24
N ARG A 49 -3.31 11.96 13.88
CA ARG A 49 -4.05 11.13 14.82
C ARG A 49 -3.23 9.97 15.37
N SER A 50 -2.15 9.60 14.71
CA SER A 50 -1.37 8.38 14.95
C SER A 50 0.08 8.65 15.34
N VAL A 51 0.65 9.79 14.93
CA VAL A 51 2.02 10.18 15.29
C VAL A 51 2.11 10.49 16.78
N LYS A 52 2.95 9.75 17.51
CA LYS A 52 3.05 9.83 18.98
C LYS A 52 4.44 10.20 19.48
N ASP A 53 5.39 10.43 18.60
CA ASP A 53 6.81 10.67 18.93
C ASP A 53 7.16 12.15 19.13
N GLY A 54 6.16 13.00 19.35
CA GLY A 54 6.31 14.44 19.53
C GLY A 54 6.38 15.25 18.24
N ARG A 55 6.35 14.63 17.07
CA ARG A 55 6.24 15.31 15.77
C ARG A 55 4.84 15.91 15.58
N ILE A 56 4.78 17.00 14.80
CA ILE A 56 3.49 17.57 14.36
C ILE A 56 2.99 16.73 13.18
N GLY A 57 2.02 15.87 13.42
CA GLY A 57 1.43 15.06 12.35
C GLY A 57 0.62 15.89 11.35
N VAL A 58 0.51 15.39 10.14
CA VAL A 58 -0.22 15.99 9.02
C VAL A 58 -1.72 15.85 9.21
N LYS A 59 -2.48 16.93 8.97
CA LYS A 59 -3.95 17.01 9.14
C LYS A 59 -4.68 17.22 7.83
N ASP A 60 -4.00 17.77 6.81
CA ASP A 60 -4.58 18.03 5.50
C ASP A 60 -4.95 16.72 4.81
N LYS A 61 -6.25 16.54 4.58
CA LYS A 61 -6.80 15.33 3.95
C LYS A 61 -6.30 15.14 2.52
N GLN A 62 -6.08 16.23 1.78
CA GLN A 62 -5.59 16.16 0.39
C GLN A 62 -4.14 15.67 0.38
N VAL A 63 -3.33 16.14 1.31
CA VAL A 63 -1.94 15.66 1.47
C VAL A 63 -1.92 14.19 1.87
N LEU A 64 -2.71 13.77 2.86
CA LEU A 64 -2.82 12.37 3.28
C LEU A 64 -3.28 11.47 2.12
N GLU A 65 -4.26 11.92 1.34
CA GLU A 65 -4.73 11.20 0.16
C GLU A 65 -3.64 11.09 -0.91
N ALA A 66 -2.96 12.18 -1.24
CA ALA A 66 -1.85 12.18 -2.20
C ALA A 66 -0.76 11.20 -1.77
N MET A 67 -0.34 11.22 -0.50
CA MET A 67 0.65 10.28 0.04
C MET A 67 0.20 8.82 -0.04
N SER A 68 -1.09 8.54 0.13
CA SER A 68 -1.65 7.19 0.02
C SER A 68 -1.72 6.67 -1.42
N ARG A 69 -1.70 7.55 -2.41
CA ARG A 69 -1.77 7.21 -3.84
C ARG A 69 -0.40 7.15 -4.53
N THR A 70 0.56 7.95 -4.06
CA THR A 70 1.88 8.06 -4.70
C THR A 70 2.67 6.77 -4.59
N LEU A 71 3.12 6.24 -5.72
CA LEU A 71 3.87 4.99 -5.83
C LEU A 71 5.36 5.22 -5.50
N ARG A 72 5.65 5.58 -4.24
CA ARG A 72 7.00 5.93 -3.78
C ARG A 72 8.07 4.87 -4.15
N HIS A 73 7.70 3.60 -4.20
CA HIS A 73 8.61 2.51 -4.58
C HIS A 73 9.06 2.55 -6.05
N GLU A 74 8.42 3.35 -6.90
CA GLU A 74 8.87 3.57 -8.29
C GLU A 74 9.99 4.63 -8.40
N PHE A 75 10.22 5.40 -7.34
CA PHE A 75 11.23 6.46 -7.26
C PHE A 75 12.49 6.02 -6.50
N VAL A 76 12.68 4.74 -6.26
CA VAL A 76 13.86 4.19 -5.60
C VAL A 76 14.44 3.03 -6.42
N PRO A 77 15.77 2.75 -6.30
CA PRO A 77 16.37 1.60 -6.94
C PRO A 77 15.66 0.29 -6.57
N THR A 78 15.63 -0.67 -7.50
CA THR A 78 14.88 -1.93 -7.36
C THR A 78 15.17 -2.67 -6.05
N HIS A 79 16.43 -2.71 -5.61
CA HIS A 79 16.84 -3.38 -4.37
C HIS A 79 16.35 -2.66 -3.09
N LEU A 80 15.85 -1.42 -3.20
CA LEU A 80 15.30 -0.64 -2.09
C LEU A 80 13.76 -0.56 -2.10
N LYS A 81 13.08 -1.10 -3.12
CA LYS A 81 11.61 -1.02 -3.23
C LYS A 81 10.88 -1.53 -1.99
N SER A 82 11.36 -2.59 -1.35
CA SER A 82 10.77 -3.13 -0.11
C SER A 82 10.86 -2.17 1.08
N ARG A 83 11.79 -1.23 1.06
CA ARG A 83 12.02 -0.22 2.10
C ARG A 83 11.37 1.13 1.79
N ALA A 84 10.78 1.30 0.61
CA ALA A 84 10.29 2.59 0.13
C ALA A 84 9.28 3.26 1.06
N TYR A 85 8.58 2.50 1.88
CA TYR A 85 7.54 2.99 2.80
C TYR A 85 7.97 3.02 4.26
N PHE A 86 9.27 2.86 4.55
CA PHE A 86 9.82 3.05 5.88
C PHE A 86 9.97 4.55 6.18
N ASP A 87 9.89 4.92 7.44
CA ASP A 87 10.01 6.30 7.91
C ASP A 87 11.47 6.79 7.92
N SER A 88 12.12 6.70 6.77
CA SER A 88 13.51 7.09 6.56
C SER A 88 13.77 7.59 5.15
N PRO A 89 14.80 8.46 4.95
CA PRO A 89 15.30 8.76 3.61
C PRO A 89 15.95 7.52 2.99
N LEU A 90 15.97 7.44 1.65
CA LEU A 90 16.62 6.36 0.92
C LEU A 90 17.48 6.92 -0.20
N PRO A 91 18.66 6.33 -0.49
CA PRO A 91 19.50 6.75 -1.60
C PRO A 91 18.82 6.45 -2.94
N ILE A 92 18.93 7.40 -3.88
CA ILE A 92 18.39 7.30 -5.24
C ILE A 92 19.47 7.40 -6.31
N GLY A 93 20.73 7.43 -5.92
CA GLY A 93 21.90 7.60 -6.79
C GLY A 93 22.45 9.02 -6.77
N TYR A 94 23.62 9.20 -7.37
CA TYR A 94 24.30 10.50 -7.49
C TYR A 94 24.41 11.28 -6.17
N ASP A 95 24.68 10.57 -5.07
CA ASP A 95 24.73 11.11 -3.70
C ASP A 95 23.43 11.83 -3.27
N GLN A 96 22.31 11.53 -3.94
CA GLN A 96 20.99 12.07 -3.63
C GLN A 96 20.14 11.05 -2.86
N THR A 97 19.16 11.57 -2.13
CA THR A 97 18.18 10.75 -1.41
C THR A 97 16.76 11.21 -1.69
N ILE A 98 15.82 10.27 -1.75
CA ILE A 98 14.41 10.60 -1.58
C ILE A 98 14.15 10.85 -0.09
N SER A 99 13.52 11.98 0.22
CA SER A 99 13.26 12.38 1.61
C SER A 99 12.35 11.39 2.34
N GLN A 100 12.49 11.33 3.66
CA GLN A 100 11.61 10.59 4.56
C GLN A 100 10.13 10.91 4.26
N PRO A 101 9.21 9.92 4.22
CA PRO A 101 7.80 10.15 3.90
C PRO A 101 7.12 11.22 4.74
N TYR A 102 7.37 11.22 6.05
CA TYR A 102 6.84 12.25 6.95
C TYR A 102 7.30 13.65 6.53
N ILE A 103 8.58 13.83 6.21
CA ILE A 103 9.11 15.15 5.80
C ILE A 103 8.46 15.64 4.51
N VAL A 104 8.28 14.75 3.51
CA VAL A 104 7.59 15.10 2.26
C VAL A 104 6.17 15.59 2.56
N ALA A 105 5.42 14.86 3.36
CA ALA A 105 4.04 15.21 3.69
C ALA A 105 3.95 16.52 4.51
N TYR A 106 4.79 16.68 5.52
CA TYR A 106 4.85 17.86 6.37
C TYR A 106 5.20 19.13 5.57
N MET A 107 6.20 19.05 4.69
CA MET A 107 6.58 20.18 3.82
C MET A 107 5.45 20.52 2.84
N THR A 108 4.81 19.50 2.23
CA THR A 108 3.68 19.71 1.32
C THR A 108 2.50 20.39 2.04
N GLU A 109 2.13 19.95 3.23
CA GLU A 109 1.08 20.61 4.04
C GLU A 109 1.45 22.06 4.38
N SER A 110 2.73 22.31 4.69
CA SER A 110 3.23 23.64 5.07
C SER A 110 3.09 24.68 3.94
N LEU A 111 3.06 24.23 2.67
CA LEU A 111 2.83 25.10 1.52
C LEU A 111 1.39 25.63 1.43
N LYS A 112 0.44 25.01 2.13
CA LYS A 112 -0.99 25.37 2.11
C LYS A 112 -1.52 25.55 0.70
N LEU A 113 -1.29 24.56 -0.15
CA LEU A 113 -1.60 24.60 -1.58
C LEU A 113 -3.11 24.72 -1.82
N LYS A 114 -3.46 25.46 -2.88
CA LYS A 114 -4.83 25.59 -3.40
C LYS A 114 -4.82 25.23 -4.89
N LYS A 115 -5.99 24.95 -5.45
CA LYS A 115 -6.15 24.50 -6.85
C LYS A 115 -5.59 25.49 -7.87
N GLU A 116 -5.65 26.77 -7.56
CA GLU A 116 -5.18 27.87 -8.42
C GLU A 116 -3.68 28.14 -8.30
N HIS A 117 -2.98 27.54 -7.34
CA HIS A 117 -1.56 27.77 -7.16
C HIS A 117 -0.75 27.06 -8.24
N LYS A 118 0.27 27.76 -8.74
CA LYS A 118 1.34 27.19 -9.55
C LYS A 118 2.55 26.97 -8.64
N VAL A 119 3.10 25.77 -8.68
CA VAL A 119 4.22 25.37 -7.82
C VAL A 119 5.44 25.13 -8.69
N LEU A 120 6.59 25.66 -8.28
CA LEU A 120 7.91 25.33 -8.82
C LEU A 120 8.65 24.48 -7.79
N GLU A 121 9.09 23.31 -8.18
CA GLU A 121 9.99 22.48 -7.39
C GLU A 121 11.41 22.53 -7.97
N VAL A 122 12.40 22.74 -7.11
CA VAL A 122 13.82 22.72 -7.47
C VAL A 122 14.47 21.56 -6.73
N GLY A 123 15.19 20.70 -7.46
CA GLY A 123 15.83 19.52 -6.88
C GLY A 123 14.89 18.34 -6.67
N THR A 124 13.96 18.12 -7.59
CA THR A 124 13.00 17.00 -7.58
C THR A 124 13.68 15.63 -7.40
N GLY A 125 14.89 15.46 -7.90
CA GLY A 125 15.67 14.23 -7.81
C GLY A 125 15.36 13.26 -8.96
N SER A 126 14.99 12.01 -8.64
CA SER A 126 14.71 10.93 -9.61
C SER A 126 13.28 10.93 -10.12
#